data_b711102879b8da456f109e695da27898
#
_entry.id   b711102879b8da456f109e695da27898
#
_cell.length_a   1.000
_cell.length_b   1.000
_cell.length_c   1.000
_cell.angle_alpha   90.00
_cell.angle_beta   90.00
_cell.angle_gamma   90.00
#
_symmetry.space_group_name_H-M   'P 1'
#
loop_
_entity.id
_entity.type
_entity.pdbx_description
1 polymer ?
#
loop_
_entity_poly.entity_id
_entity_poly.type
_entity_poly.pdbx_seq_one_letter_code
_entity_poly.pdbx_strand_id
1 'polypeptide(L)'
;MVIELIFTSFQQILLKTFFIIILGDIMKVKIFDEEDEKDLESDINDFLADLDGEVIDIKYQVSVGVFSEEQVFCFSAMIVYY
;
A
#
# COMPACT_ATOMS: atom_id res chain seq x y z
N MET A 1 -14.85 30.72 -9.06
CA MET A 1 -14.85 29.68 -8.05
C MET A 1 -14.72 28.29 -8.65
N VAL A 2 -15.63 27.92 -9.55
CA VAL A 2 -15.55 26.60 -10.21
C VAL A 2 -14.26 26.44 -11.03
N ILE A 3 -13.85 27.51 -11.71
CA ILE A 3 -12.63 27.51 -12.50
C ILE A 3 -11.40 27.34 -11.62
N GLU A 4 -11.37 27.96 -10.45
CA GLU A 4 -10.26 27.83 -9.52
C GLU A 4 -10.16 26.40 -8.98
N LEU A 5 -11.28 25.77 -8.67
CA LEU A 5 -11.32 24.40 -8.20
C LEU A 5 -10.79 23.43 -9.27
N ILE A 6 -11.19 23.62 -10.53
CA ILE A 6 -10.73 22.80 -11.64
C ILE A 6 -9.22 23.00 -11.84
N PHE A 7 -8.75 24.24 -11.79
CA PHE A 7 -7.34 24.56 -11.94
C PHE A 7 -6.51 23.96 -10.81
N THR A 8 -7.01 24.04 -9.57
CA THR A 8 -6.33 23.46 -8.42
C THR A 8 -6.24 21.94 -8.55
N SER A 9 -7.32 21.28 -8.97
CA SER A 9 -7.31 19.84 -9.21
C SER A 9 -6.31 19.46 -10.29
N PHE A 10 -6.26 20.22 -11.37
CA PHE A 10 -5.31 19.97 -12.45
C PHE A 10 -3.87 20.11 -11.97
N GLN A 11 -3.57 21.16 -11.20
CA GLN A 11 -2.25 21.35 -10.61
C GLN A 11 -1.88 20.22 -9.65
N GLN A 12 -2.82 19.75 -8.85
CA GLN A 12 -2.57 18.63 -7.95
C GLN A 12 -2.24 17.35 -8.71
N ILE A 13 -2.94 17.10 -9.80
CA ILE A 13 -2.67 15.94 -10.64
C ILE A 13 -1.27 16.05 -11.28
N LEU A 14 -0.92 17.22 -11.80
CA LEU A 14 0.39 17.45 -12.37
C LEU A 14 1.50 17.31 -11.33
N LEU A 15 1.30 17.86 -10.13
CA LEU A 15 2.28 17.77 -9.06
C LEU A 15 2.45 16.30 -8.62
N LYS A 16 1.39 15.55 -8.51
CA LYS A 16 1.46 14.13 -8.17
C LYS A 16 2.22 13.35 -9.23
N THR A 17 1.93 13.59 -10.49
CA THR A 17 2.62 12.93 -11.61
C THR A 17 4.10 13.26 -11.61
N PHE A 18 4.44 14.51 -11.46
CA PHE A 18 5.83 14.97 -11.39
C PHE A 18 6.55 14.37 -10.19
N PHE A 19 5.89 14.36 -9.04
CA PHE A 19 6.42 13.80 -7.80
C PHE A 19 6.69 12.30 -7.96
N ILE A 20 5.77 11.55 -8.57
CA ILE A 20 5.94 10.13 -8.84
C ILE A 20 7.14 9.89 -9.76
N ILE A 21 7.33 10.72 -10.78
CA ILE A 21 8.48 10.61 -11.69
C ILE A 21 9.79 10.83 -10.92
N ILE A 22 9.84 11.84 -10.06
CA ILE A 22 11.03 12.13 -9.26
C ILE A 22 11.29 11.02 -8.24
N LEU A 23 10.23 10.52 -7.60
CA LEU A 23 10.31 9.51 -6.56
C LEU A 23 10.40 8.09 -7.10
N GLY A 24 10.33 7.89 -8.43
CA GLY A 24 10.36 6.57 -9.02
C GLY A 24 11.56 5.74 -8.57
N ASP A 25 12.72 6.37 -8.36
CA ASP A 25 13.95 5.69 -7.92
C ASP A 25 13.96 5.39 -6.44
N ILE A 26 13.11 6.05 -5.62
CA ILE A 26 13.06 5.86 -4.17
C ILE A 26 11.76 5.22 -3.70
N MET A 27 10.85 4.95 -4.63
CA MET A 27 9.63 4.22 -4.31
C MET A 27 9.99 2.79 -3.89
N LYS A 28 9.39 2.36 -2.81
CA LYS A 28 9.68 1.06 -2.20
C LYS A 28 8.41 0.27 -2.01
N VAL A 29 8.57 -1.04 -1.92
CA VAL A 29 7.47 -1.96 -1.69
C VAL A 29 7.83 -2.83 -0.49
N LYS A 30 6.90 -3.00 0.42
CA LYS A 30 7.00 -3.92 1.54
C LYS A 30 5.89 -4.96 1.42
N ILE A 31 6.27 -6.23 1.43
CA ILE A 31 5.33 -7.33 1.30
C ILE A 31 5.29 -8.11 2.61
N PHE A 32 4.07 -8.41 3.06
CA PHE A 32 3.82 -9.23 4.24
C PHE A 32 2.94 -10.40 3.85
N ASP A 33 3.28 -11.57 4.37
CA ASP A 33 2.49 -12.79 4.24
C ASP A 33 2.31 -13.39 5.62
N GLU A 34 1.08 -13.69 5.98
CA GLU A 34 0.76 -14.31 7.27
C GLU A 34 -0.36 -15.33 7.11
N GLU A 35 -0.40 -16.33 7.98
CA GLU A 35 -1.47 -17.31 8.03
C GLU A 35 -2.66 -16.83 8.84
N ASP A 36 -2.50 -15.77 9.61
CA ASP A 36 -3.53 -15.18 10.46
C ASP A 36 -3.69 -13.70 10.13
N GLU A 37 -4.94 -13.27 9.97
CA GLU A 37 -5.22 -11.88 9.60
C GLU A 37 -4.79 -10.88 10.67
N LYS A 38 -4.84 -11.28 11.95
CA LYS A 38 -4.43 -10.41 13.05
C LYS A 38 -2.93 -10.22 13.08
N ASP A 39 -2.17 -11.27 12.73
CA ASP A 39 -0.73 -11.15 12.60
C ASP A 39 -0.36 -10.23 11.46
N LEU A 40 -1.07 -10.33 10.34
CA LEU A 40 -0.86 -9.44 9.22
C LEU A 40 -1.16 -7.98 9.60
N GLU A 41 -2.26 -7.75 10.29
CA GLU A 41 -2.63 -6.42 10.77
C GLU A 41 -1.56 -5.85 11.69
N SER A 42 -1.05 -6.65 12.61
CA SER A 42 0.00 -6.25 13.53
C SER A 42 1.28 -5.89 12.79
N ASP A 43 1.68 -6.71 11.82
CA ASP A 43 2.87 -6.45 11.01
C ASP A 43 2.74 -5.12 10.24
N ILE A 44 1.60 -4.89 9.63
CA ILE A 44 1.34 -3.67 8.88
C ILE A 44 1.37 -2.46 9.80
N ASN A 45 0.70 -2.54 10.95
CA ASN A 45 0.65 -1.43 11.89
C ASN A 45 2.01 -1.11 12.47
N ASP A 46 2.82 -2.12 12.79
CA ASP A 46 4.17 -1.93 13.27
C ASP A 46 5.04 -1.25 12.20
N PHE A 47 4.90 -1.68 10.96
CA PHE A 47 5.62 -1.06 9.85
C PHE A 47 5.21 0.41 9.67
N LEU A 48 3.91 0.69 9.70
CA LEU A 48 3.41 2.05 9.53
C LEU A 48 3.84 2.97 10.68
N ALA A 49 3.90 2.44 11.91
CA ALA A 49 4.32 3.22 13.08
C ALA A 49 5.79 3.64 12.98
N ASP A 50 6.65 2.81 12.39
CA ASP A 50 8.06 3.09 12.25
C ASP A 50 8.42 3.77 10.93
N LEU A 51 7.44 3.91 10.02
CA LEU A 51 7.70 4.49 8.70
C LEU A 51 7.96 5.98 8.79
N ASP A 52 9.09 6.40 8.24
CA ASP A 52 9.50 7.81 8.18
C ASP A 52 9.15 8.45 6.84
N GLY A 53 8.40 7.78 6.01
CA GLY A 53 7.94 8.26 4.72
C GLY A 53 6.43 8.31 4.66
N GLU A 54 5.91 8.20 3.45
CA GLU A 54 4.47 8.20 3.22
C GLU A 54 4.03 6.95 2.46
N VAL A 55 2.84 6.50 2.75
CA VAL A 55 2.22 5.38 2.04
C VAL A 55 1.54 5.90 0.79
N ILE A 56 1.86 5.30 -0.34
CA ILE A 56 1.23 5.62 -1.62
C ILE A 56 0.01 4.74 -1.82
N ASP A 57 0.12 3.44 -1.51
CA ASP A 57 -0.96 2.48 -1.71
C ASP A 57 -0.75 1.28 -0.81
N ILE A 58 -1.85 0.62 -0.46
CA ILE A 58 -1.84 -0.65 0.25
C ILE A 58 -2.76 -1.59 -0.51
N LYS A 59 -2.23 -2.75 -0.91
CA LYS A 59 -3.00 -3.79 -1.56
C LYS A 59 -3.08 -5.00 -0.65
N TYR A 60 -4.25 -5.61 -0.62
CA TYR A 60 -4.54 -6.74 0.26
C TYR A 60 -5.12 -7.88 -0.55
N GLN A 61 -4.69 -9.09 -0.22
CA GLN A 61 -5.17 -10.30 -0.88
C GLN A 61 -5.24 -11.46 0.09
N VAL A 62 -6.26 -12.29 -0.06
CA VAL A 62 -6.41 -13.53 0.69
C VAL A 62 -6.38 -14.68 -0.29
N SER A 63 -5.55 -15.67 0.02
CA SER A 63 -5.46 -16.91 -0.74
C SER A 63 -5.83 -18.09 0.16
N VAL A 64 -6.47 -19.10 -0.41
CA VAL A 64 -6.85 -20.30 0.30
C VAL A 64 -6.27 -21.50 -0.42
N GLY A 65 -5.51 -22.32 0.31
CA GLY A 65 -5.04 -23.60 -0.16
C GLY A 65 -5.73 -24.71 0.60
N VAL A 66 -5.91 -25.86 -0.05
CA VAL A 66 -6.47 -27.04 0.59
C VAL A 66 -5.46 -28.17 0.49
N PHE A 67 -4.99 -28.64 1.64
CA PHE A 67 -4.09 -29.78 1.74
C PHE A 67 -4.77 -30.87 2.52
N SER A 68 -5.07 -31.99 1.89
CA SER A 68 -5.87 -33.06 2.46
C SER A 68 -7.23 -32.53 2.90
N GLU A 69 -7.51 -32.49 4.20
CA GLU A 69 -8.77 -31.99 4.75
C GLU A 69 -8.58 -30.62 5.43
N GLU A 70 -7.36 -30.07 5.41
CA GLU A 70 -7.08 -28.80 6.06
C GLU A 70 -7.14 -27.66 5.06
N GLN A 71 -7.76 -26.57 5.49
CA GLN A 71 -7.73 -25.30 4.76
C GLN A 71 -6.63 -24.42 5.34
N VAL A 72 -5.74 -23.96 4.47
CA VAL A 72 -4.68 -23.05 4.85
C VAL A 72 -4.97 -21.70 4.20
N PHE A 73 -5.05 -20.65 5.01
CA PHE A 73 -5.25 -19.29 4.52
C PHE A 73 -3.92 -18.58 4.48
N CYS A 74 -3.72 -17.80 3.45
CA CYS A 74 -2.58 -16.88 3.36
C CYS A 74 -3.13 -15.47 3.16
N PHE A 75 -2.83 -14.61 4.10
CA PHE A 75 -3.21 -13.20 4.06
C PHE A 75 -1.98 -12.40 3.67
N SER A 76 -2.07 -11.69 2.57
CA SER A 76 -0.95 -10.95 2.01
C SER A 76 -1.28 -9.48 1.88
N ALA A 77 -0.30 -8.64 2.12
CA ALA A 77 -0.43 -7.21 1.90
C ALA A 77 0.84 -6.67 1.26
N MET A 78 0.67 -5.72 0.37
CA MET A 78 1.76 -4.99 -0.25
C MET A 78 1.57 -3.52 0.05
N ILE A 79 2.58 -2.92 0.68
CA ILE A 79 2.59 -1.49 0.96
C ILE A 79 3.56 -0.84 -0.01
N VAL A 80 3.07 0.12 -0.78
CA VAL A 80 3.88 0.95 -1.66
C VAL A 80 4.11 2.26 -0.95
N TYR A 81 5.36 2.64 -0.77
CA TYR A 81 5.72 3.79 0.05
C TYR A 81 7.01 4.43 -0.43
N TYR A 82 7.33 5.57 0.16
CA TYR A 82 8.61 6.25 -0.04
C TYR A 82 9.08 6.95 1.22
#